data_dffeadc729b20adb116d615bfaf4c417
#
_entry.id   dffeadc729b20adb116d615bfaf4c417
#
_cell.length_a   1.000
_cell.length_b   1.000
_cell.length_c   1.000
_cell.angle_alpha   90.00
_cell.angle_beta   90.00
_cell.angle_gamma   90.00
#
_symmetry.space_group_name_H-M   'P 1'
#
loop_
_entity.id
_entity.type
_entity.pdbx_description
1 polymer ?
#
loop_
_entity_poly.entity_id
_entity_poly.type
_entity_poly.pdbx_seq_one_letter_code
_entity_poly.pdbx_strand_id
1 'polypeptide(L)'
;HGGSTVVDETLERLGIEPEYVESASGVTGRFTDAETMEAFSMAMAGKLNTELTAEFRSAGVDAVGLSGVDGGLLSGPRKSAVRVVEDGKRKIRRGDHSGTIESVNADLLTGLLADGYTPVVSPPMAGDEGDGEVTPVNADADRAAAAVAGALGADLVLLTDVSGVYADPDDPETRIDAAATPDGLAAVEDAAEGFMGKKVMAATEALDGGAGRVVIADANVRDPVVAALGGGG
;
A
#
# COMPACT_ATOMS: atom_id res chain seq x y z
N HIS A 1 2.17 2.79 -5.63
CA HIS A 1 1.46 3.96 -5.07
C HIS A 1 0.05 3.62 -4.61
N GLY A 2 -0.48 4.40 -3.64
CA GLY A 2 -1.88 4.44 -3.26
C GLY A 2 -2.63 5.59 -3.91
N GLY A 3 -3.89 5.84 -3.48
CA GLY A 3 -4.75 6.89 -4.02
C GLY A 3 -6.14 6.91 -3.39
N SER A 4 -6.23 6.71 -2.07
CA SER A 4 -7.52 6.59 -1.37
C SER A 4 -8.45 7.79 -1.61
N THR A 5 -7.90 9.01 -1.57
CA THR A 5 -8.66 10.24 -1.86
C THR A 5 -9.22 10.25 -3.29
N VAL A 6 -8.40 9.86 -4.28
CA VAL A 6 -8.85 9.80 -5.69
C VAL A 6 -9.95 8.75 -5.89
N VAL A 7 -9.89 7.64 -5.16
CA VAL A 7 -10.94 6.63 -5.16
C VAL A 7 -12.23 7.19 -4.57
N ASP A 8 -12.16 7.88 -3.41
CA ASP A 8 -13.34 8.50 -2.77
C ASP A 8 -13.99 9.54 -3.67
N GLU A 9 -13.21 10.45 -4.23
CA GLU A 9 -13.70 11.44 -5.21
C GLU A 9 -14.34 10.79 -6.43
N THR A 10 -13.81 9.66 -6.89
CA THR A 10 -14.37 8.92 -8.03
C THR A 10 -15.70 8.27 -7.66
N LEU A 11 -15.81 7.66 -6.50
CA LEU A 11 -17.06 7.10 -5.97
C LEU A 11 -18.13 8.18 -5.84
N GLU A 12 -17.82 9.31 -5.21
CA GLU A 12 -18.74 10.43 -5.05
C GLU A 12 -19.24 10.97 -6.40
N ARG A 13 -18.35 11.10 -7.40
CA ARG A 13 -18.73 11.53 -8.76
C ARG A 13 -19.63 10.52 -9.47
N LEU A 14 -19.55 9.24 -9.12
CA LEU A 14 -20.46 8.20 -9.60
C LEU A 14 -21.75 8.11 -8.79
N GLY A 15 -21.88 8.88 -7.71
CA GLY A 15 -23.03 8.86 -6.82
C GLY A 15 -22.98 7.71 -5.80
N ILE A 16 -21.81 7.12 -5.59
CA ILE A 16 -21.57 6.05 -4.63
C ILE A 16 -20.92 6.66 -3.38
N GLU A 17 -21.51 6.44 -2.21
CA GLU A 17 -20.93 6.90 -0.95
C GLU A 17 -19.80 5.97 -0.50
N PRO A 18 -18.57 6.50 -0.25
CA PRO A 18 -17.46 5.67 0.26
C PRO A 18 -17.81 5.11 1.64
N GLU A 19 -17.71 3.80 1.80
CA GLU A 19 -17.99 3.14 3.06
C GLU A 19 -16.68 2.66 3.72
N TYR A 20 -16.48 3.02 4.99
CA TYR A 20 -15.37 2.56 5.82
C TYR A 20 -15.88 1.73 6.99
N VAL A 21 -15.20 0.63 7.25
CA VAL A 21 -15.55 -0.29 8.33
C VAL A 21 -14.34 -0.53 9.24
N GLU A 22 -14.62 -0.66 10.53
CA GLU A 22 -13.60 -1.08 11.49
C GLU A 22 -13.54 -2.60 11.54
N SER A 23 -12.36 -3.15 11.33
CA SER A 23 -12.12 -4.60 11.46
C SER A 23 -12.13 -5.05 12.90
N ALA A 24 -12.28 -6.35 13.14
CA ALA A 24 -12.21 -6.93 14.49
C ALA A 24 -10.86 -6.73 15.21
N SER A 25 -9.82 -6.31 14.47
CA SER A 25 -8.48 -5.94 14.98
C SER A 25 -8.31 -4.44 15.20
N GLY A 26 -9.37 -3.63 15.07
CA GLY A 26 -9.33 -2.17 15.28
C GLY A 26 -8.82 -1.38 14.07
N VAL A 27 -8.53 -2.03 12.94
CA VAL A 27 -8.05 -1.35 11.73
C VAL A 27 -9.24 -0.90 10.88
N THR A 28 -9.34 0.39 10.60
CA THR A 28 -10.33 0.95 9.68
C THR A 28 -9.86 0.78 8.24
N GLY A 29 -10.73 0.27 7.37
CA GLY A 29 -10.49 0.10 5.94
C GLY A 29 -11.75 0.33 5.13
N ARG A 30 -11.59 0.60 3.82
CA ARG A 30 -12.73 0.72 2.91
C ARG A 30 -13.39 -0.65 2.75
N PHE A 31 -14.70 -0.73 2.95
CA PHE A 31 -15.47 -1.86 2.48
C PHE A 31 -15.61 -1.76 0.96
N THR A 32 -15.14 -2.77 0.27
CA THR A 32 -15.06 -2.76 -1.19
C THR A 32 -16.00 -3.81 -1.74
N ASP A 33 -17.23 -3.44 -2.02
CA ASP A 33 -18.16 -4.29 -2.76
C ASP A 33 -17.88 -4.28 -4.27
N ALA A 34 -18.69 -4.93 -5.08
CA ALA A 34 -18.47 -5.05 -6.51
C ALA A 34 -18.49 -3.69 -7.22
N GLU A 35 -19.43 -2.80 -6.86
CA GLU A 35 -19.57 -1.48 -7.44
C GLU A 35 -18.42 -0.56 -7.04
N THR A 36 -18.04 -0.60 -5.75
CA THR A 36 -16.86 0.10 -5.24
C THR A 36 -15.57 -0.41 -5.92
N MET A 37 -15.46 -1.73 -6.18
CA MET A 37 -14.28 -2.31 -6.84
C MET A 37 -14.15 -1.86 -8.30
N GLU A 38 -15.27 -1.70 -9.01
CA GLU A 38 -15.26 -1.14 -10.36
C GLU A 38 -14.72 0.30 -10.37
N ALA A 39 -15.26 1.17 -9.50
CA ALA A 39 -14.78 2.54 -9.34
C ALA A 39 -13.32 2.60 -8.88
N PHE A 40 -12.91 1.71 -7.97
CA PHE A 40 -11.53 1.57 -7.52
C PHE A 40 -10.58 1.26 -8.67
N SER A 41 -10.94 0.32 -9.54
CA SER A 41 -10.13 -0.04 -10.71
C SER A 41 -10.01 1.12 -11.70
N MET A 42 -11.11 1.85 -11.96
CA MET A 42 -11.11 3.05 -12.80
C MET A 42 -10.20 4.13 -12.23
N ALA A 43 -10.28 4.38 -10.92
CA ALA A 43 -9.50 5.42 -10.25
C ALA A 43 -8.01 5.06 -10.17
N MET A 44 -7.69 3.88 -9.70
CA MET A 44 -6.31 3.48 -9.40
C MET A 44 -5.52 3.13 -10.67
N ALA A 45 -5.93 2.07 -11.37
CA ALA A 45 -5.21 1.59 -12.55
C ALA A 45 -5.48 2.47 -13.78
N GLY A 46 -6.74 2.92 -13.96
CA GLY A 46 -7.14 3.70 -15.12
C GLY A 46 -6.64 5.14 -15.05
N LYS A 47 -7.00 5.90 -14.01
CA LYS A 47 -6.69 7.34 -13.91
C LYS A 47 -5.31 7.59 -13.30
N LEU A 48 -5.15 7.27 -12.02
CA LEU A 48 -4.00 7.72 -11.24
C LEU A 48 -2.68 7.10 -11.72
N ASN A 49 -2.65 5.80 -11.96
CA ASN A 49 -1.45 5.13 -12.46
C ASN A 49 -1.04 5.66 -13.85
N THR A 50 -2.03 5.90 -14.73
CA THR A 50 -1.77 6.48 -16.06
C THR A 50 -1.22 7.90 -15.97
N GLU A 51 -1.79 8.76 -15.11
CA GLU A 51 -1.32 10.14 -14.90
C GLU A 51 0.10 10.16 -14.34
N LEU A 52 0.37 9.39 -13.28
CA LEU A 52 1.72 9.29 -12.69
C LEU A 52 2.75 8.76 -13.71
N THR A 53 2.40 7.74 -14.47
CA THR A 53 3.28 7.21 -15.52
C THR A 53 3.59 8.28 -16.57
N ALA A 54 2.60 9.06 -16.99
CA ALA A 54 2.79 10.15 -17.94
C ALA A 54 3.67 11.27 -17.37
N GLU A 55 3.53 11.62 -16.09
CA GLU A 55 4.37 12.60 -15.41
C GLU A 55 5.82 12.14 -15.31
N PHE A 56 6.07 10.89 -14.90
CA PHE A 56 7.43 10.32 -14.90
C PHE A 56 8.06 10.33 -16.30
N ARG A 57 7.30 9.97 -17.33
CA ARG A 57 7.79 10.03 -18.72
C ARG A 57 8.10 11.46 -19.16
N SER A 58 7.30 12.44 -18.75
CA SER A 58 7.53 13.85 -19.01
C SER A 58 8.79 14.35 -18.31
N ALA A 59 9.17 13.77 -17.19
CA ALA A 59 10.42 14.00 -16.48
C ALA A 59 11.63 13.24 -17.07
N GLY A 60 11.43 12.47 -18.14
CA GLY A 60 12.52 11.74 -18.84
C GLY A 60 12.78 10.34 -18.30
N VAL A 61 11.89 9.80 -17.46
CA VAL A 61 11.98 8.44 -16.94
C VAL A 61 11.24 7.48 -17.89
N ASP A 62 11.85 6.36 -18.26
CA ASP A 62 11.18 5.30 -19.04
C ASP A 62 10.25 4.50 -18.15
N ALA A 63 9.14 5.14 -17.76
CA ALA A 63 8.15 4.57 -16.85
C ALA A 63 7.15 3.66 -17.55
N VAL A 64 6.76 2.57 -16.86
CA VAL A 64 5.71 1.62 -17.27
C VAL A 64 4.69 1.50 -16.15
N GLY A 65 3.42 1.86 -16.43
CA GLY A 65 2.31 1.70 -15.49
C GLY A 65 1.81 0.26 -15.47
N LEU A 66 1.64 -0.28 -14.27
CA LEU A 66 1.14 -1.64 -14.02
C LEU A 66 0.16 -1.63 -12.84
N SER A 67 -0.91 -2.40 -12.96
CA SER A 67 -1.68 -2.84 -11.80
C SER A 67 -1.13 -4.16 -11.27
N GLY A 68 -1.46 -4.49 -10.04
CA GLY A 68 -1.07 -5.79 -9.48
C GLY A 68 -1.68 -7.00 -10.21
N VAL A 69 -2.72 -6.78 -11.04
CA VAL A 69 -3.32 -7.83 -11.88
C VAL A 69 -2.45 -8.15 -13.09
N ASP A 70 -1.73 -7.14 -13.63
CA ASP A 70 -0.94 -7.28 -14.86
C ASP A 70 0.19 -8.30 -14.66
N GLY A 71 0.17 -9.36 -15.49
CA GLY A 71 1.13 -10.46 -15.38
C GLY A 71 1.10 -11.21 -14.04
N GLY A 72 0.02 -11.09 -13.27
CA GLY A 72 -0.07 -11.63 -11.92
C GLY A 72 0.96 -11.02 -10.98
N LEU A 73 1.24 -9.72 -11.15
CA LEU A 73 2.30 -9.02 -10.42
C LEU A 73 2.13 -9.09 -8.91
N LEU A 74 0.88 -8.88 -8.43
CA LEU A 74 0.50 -9.07 -7.03
C LEU A 74 -0.67 -10.04 -6.99
N SER A 75 -0.55 -11.15 -6.27
CA SER A 75 -1.60 -12.15 -6.21
C SER A 75 -1.76 -12.76 -4.82
N GLY A 76 -2.93 -13.34 -4.59
CA GLY A 76 -3.28 -14.04 -3.35
C GLY A 76 -4.78 -14.22 -3.22
N PRO A 77 -5.27 -14.83 -2.12
CA PRO A 77 -6.68 -15.16 -1.97
C PRO A 77 -7.57 -13.91 -1.88
N ARG A 78 -8.69 -13.96 -2.58
CA ARG A 78 -9.77 -13.00 -2.39
C ARG A 78 -10.48 -13.25 -1.05
N LYS A 79 -10.77 -12.16 -0.34
CA LYS A 79 -11.67 -12.17 0.82
C LYS A 79 -13.07 -11.82 0.34
N SER A 80 -14.00 -12.78 0.38
CA SER A 80 -15.40 -12.55 0.04
C SER A 80 -16.24 -12.00 1.20
N ALA A 81 -15.65 -11.90 2.39
CA ALA A 81 -16.29 -11.36 3.59
C ALA A 81 -15.25 -10.81 4.58
N VAL A 82 -15.64 -9.77 5.30
CA VAL A 82 -14.84 -9.15 6.35
C VAL A 82 -15.54 -9.24 7.70
N ARG A 83 -14.75 -9.35 8.78
CA ARG A 83 -15.23 -9.25 10.15
C ARG A 83 -15.16 -7.80 10.59
N VAL A 84 -16.29 -7.21 10.87
CA VAL A 84 -16.42 -5.79 11.24
C VAL A 84 -16.96 -5.63 12.65
N VAL A 85 -16.73 -4.47 13.24
CA VAL A 85 -17.36 -4.04 14.50
C VAL A 85 -18.39 -2.97 14.16
N GLU A 86 -19.68 -3.28 14.38
CA GLU A 86 -20.80 -2.36 14.21
C GLU A 86 -21.63 -2.34 15.49
N ASP A 87 -21.90 -1.15 16.02
CA ASP A 87 -22.62 -0.95 17.29
C ASP A 87 -21.99 -1.75 18.46
N GLY A 88 -20.67 -1.85 18.51
CA GLY A 88 -19.93 -2.61 19.50
C GLY A 88 -20.05 -4.15 19.36
N LYS A 89 -20.63 -4.65 18.28
CA LYS A 89 -20.80 -6.08 18.02
C LYS A 89 -19.98 -6.53 16.80
N ARG A 90 -19.36 -7.69 16.91
CA ARG A 90 -18.69 -8.34 15.77
C ARG A 90 -19.71 -8.93 14.83
N LYS A 91 -19.66 -8.52 13.56
CA LYS A 91 -20.51 -9.03 12.47
C LYS A 91 -19.64 -9.51 11.32
N ILE A 92 -20.24 -10.27 10.41
CA ILE A 92 -19.61 -10.67 9.14
C ILE A 92 -20.35 -9.96 8.03
N ARG A 93 -19.63 -9.10 7.28
CA ARG A 93 -20.13 -8.48 6.05
C ARG A 93 -19.63 -9.28 4.85
N ARG A 94 -20.55 -9.69 3.99
CA ARG A 94 -20.28 -10.45 2.77
C ARG A 94 -20.23 -9.52 1.56
N GLY A 95 -19.66 -10.01 0.44
CA GLY A 95 -19.57 -9.26 -0.81
C GLY A 95 -18.33 -8.36 -0.89
N ASP A 96 -17.36 -8.58 0.00
CA ASP A 96 -16.08 -7.85 -0.05
C ASP A 96 -15.21 -8.30 -1.22
N HIS A 97 -14.48 -7.35 -1.81
CA HIS A 97 -13.52 -7.54 -2.88
C HIS A 97 -12.14 -7.01 -2.42
N SER A 98 -11.70 -7.44 -1.27
CA SER A 98 -10.32 -7.23 -0.82
C SER A 98 -9.51 -8.52 -0.91
N GLY A 99 -8.20 -8.39 -0.84
CA GLY A 99 -7.29 -9.54 -0.88
C GLY A 99 -6.15 -9.41 0.10
N THR A 100 -5.42 -10.52 0.27
CA THR A 100 -4.12 -10.52 0.96
C THR A 100 -3.06 -10.88 -0.07
N ILE A 101 -2.00 -10.06 -0.17
CA ILE A 101 -0.90 -10.34 -1.09
C ILE A 101 -0.09 -11.49 -0.49
N GLU A 102 0.02 -12.59 -1.24
CA GLU A 102 0.81 -13.78 -0.87
C GLU A 102 1.96 -14.03 -1.84
N SER A 103 1.87 -13.46 -3.06
CA SER A 103 2.88 -13.65 -4.08
C SER A 103 3.10 -12.38 -4.89
N VAL A 104 4.36 -12.17 -5.28
CA VAL A 104 4.82 -11.10 -6.18
C VAL A 104 5.55 -11.74 -7.36
N ASN A 105 5.18 -11.37 -8.59
CA ASN A 105 5.93 -11.76 -9.78
C ASN A 105 7.20 -10.90 -9.90
N ALA A 106 8.22 -11.25 -9.12
CA ALA A 106 9.51 -10.55 -9.09
C ALA A 106 10.25 -10.63 -10.44
N ASP A 107 10.07 -11.70 -11.21
CA ASP A 107 10.71 -11.86 -12.52
C ASP A 107 10.20 -10.81 -13.52
N LEU A 108 8.91 -10.47 -13.49
CA LEU A 108 8.36 -9.40 -14.32
C LEU A 108 9.00 -8.05 -14.00
N LEU A 109 9.13 -7.71 -12.71
CA LEU A 109 9.74 -6.45 -12.28
C LEU A 109 11.23 -6.43 -12.62
N THR A 110 11.95 -7.50 -12.33
CA THR A 110 13.39 -7.62 -12.61
C THR A 110 13.66 -7.51 -14.11
N GLY A 111 12.83 -8.13 -14.95
CA GLY A 111 12.93 -8.02 -16.40
C GLY A 111 12.76 -6.58 -16.90
N LEU A 112 11.72 -5.87 -16.44
CA LEU A 112 11.50 -4.48 -16.79
C LEU A 112 12.64 -3.57 -16.34
N LEU A 113 13.13 -3.76 -15.11
CA LEU A 113 14.28 -3.00 -14.59
C LEU A 113 15.56 -3.27 -15.39
N ALA A 114 15.82 -4.52 -15.78
CA ALA A 114 16.99 -4.90 -16.59
C ALA A 114 16.92 -4.29 -17.99
N ASP A 115 15.72 -4.10 -18.55
CA ASP A 115 15.49 -3.43 -19.83
C ASP A 115 15.47 -1.89 -19.71
N GLY A 116 15.73 -1.33 -18.52
CA GLY A 116 15.83 0.11 -18.26
C GLY A 116 14.50 0.80 -17.97
N TYR A 117 13.41 0.07 -17.81
CA TYR A 117 12.13 0.65 -17.43
C TYR A 117 12.01 0.84 -15.92
N THR A 118 11.21 1.81 -15.53
CA THR A 118 10.81 2.07 -14.15
C THR A 118 9.33 1.67 -13.96
N PRO A 119 9.01 0.56 -13.28
CA PRO A 119 7.63 0.16 -13.03
C PRO A 119 6.93 1.12 -12.07
N VAL A 120 5.73 1.60 -12.45
CA VAL A 120 4.81 2.38 -11.62
C VAL A 120 3.66 1.47 -11.24
N VAL A 121 3.68 0.92 -10.03
CA VAL A 121 2.77 -0.16 -9.62
C VAL A 121 1.67 0.38 -8.70
N SER A 122 0.44 -0.08 -8.92
CA SER A 122 -0.70 0.20 -8.05
C SER A 122 -1.57 -1.04 -7.79
N PRO A 123 -2.36 -1.10 -6.72
CA PRO A 123 -3.55 -1.94 -6.69
C PRO A 123 -4.48 -1.58 -7.87
N PRO A 124 -5.39 -2.46 -8.30
CA PRO A 124 -5.80 -3.72 -7.69
C PRO A 124 -4.79 -4.84 -7.84
N MET A 125 -4.94 -5.90 -7.03
CA MET A 125 -4.22 -7.16 -7.16
C MET A 125 -5.08 -8.26 -7.81
N ALA A 126 -4.45 -9.34 -8.24
CA ALA A 126 -5.10 -10.55 -8.73
C ALA A 126 -5.59 -11.38 -7.54
N GLY A 127 -6.89 -11.37 -7.28
CA GLY A 127 -7.55 -12.20 -6.26
C GLY A 127 -7.85 -13.59 -6.79
N ASP A 128 -7.37 -14.64 -6.13
CA ASP A 128 -7.68 -16.04 -6.46
C ASP A 128 -8.99 -16.45 -5.78
N GLU A 129 -9.95 -16.94 -6.58
CA GLU A 129 -11.24 -17.48 -6.12
C GLU A 129 -11.17 -18.96 -5.70
N GLY A 130 -10.03 -19.63 -5.92
CA GLY A 130 -9.80 -21.03 -5.55
C GLY A 130 -10.18 -22.06 -6.62
N ASP A 131 -10.64 -21.62 -7.79
CA ASP A 131 -11.03 -22.45 -8.93
C ASP A 131 -10.24 -22.12 -10.22
N GLY A 132 -9.26 -21.24 -10.11
CA GLY A 132 -8.45 -20.74 -11.21
C GLY A 132 -9.00 -19.48 -11.85
N GLU A 133 -10.13 -18.95 -11.39
CA GLU A 133 -10.61 -17.62 -11.75
C GLU A 133 -9.82 -16.54 -10.99
N VAL A 134 -9.54 -15.45 -11.70
CA VAL A 134 -8.85 -14.29 -11.18
C VAL A 134 -9.80 -13.10 -11.18
N THR A 135 -10.03 -12.54 -10.01
CA THR A 135 -10.85 -11.35 -9.82
C THR A 135 -9.98 -10.18 -9.35
N PRO A 136 -10.09 -8.97 -9.96
CA PRO A 136 -9.45 -7.79 -9.40
C PRO A 136 -9.98 -7.50 -7.99
N VAL A 137 -9.07 -7.30 -7.03
CA VAL A 137 -9.45 -7.01 -5.65
C VAL A 137 -8.60 -5.88 -5.06
N ASN A 138 -9.20 -5.14 -4.15
CA ASN A 138 -8.52 -4.09 -3.40
C ASN A 138 -7.44 -4.70 -2.49
N ALA A 139 -6.28 -4.06 -2.47
CA ALA A 139 -5.19 -4.34 -1.54
C ALA A 139 -4.63 -3.03 -1.00
N ASP A 140 -4.09 -3.06 0.20
CA ASP A 140 -3.41 -1.92 0.81
C ASP A 140 -2.12 -1.60 0.05
N ALA A 141 -1.92 -0.32 -0.30
CA ALA A 141 -0.79 0.10 -1.13
C ALA A 141 0.56 0.04 -0.38
N ASP A 142 0.57 0.32 0.93
CA ASP A 142 1.78 0.22 1.73
C ASP A 142 2.22 -1.26 1.84
N ARG A 143 1.26 -2.18 2.00
CA ARG A 143 1.54 -3.63 1.99
C ARG A 143 1.95 -4.14 0.61
N ALA A 144 1.40 -3.57 -0.46
CA ALA A 144 1.83 -3.88 -1.82
C ALA A 144 3.30 -3.45 -2.04
N ALA A 145 3.68 -2.25 -1.58
CA ALA A 145 5.05 -1.79 -1.61
C ALA A 145 5.99 -2.66 -0.76
N ALA A 146 5.55 -3.06 0.43
CA ALA A 146 6.28 -3.97 1.31
C ALA A 146 6.54 -5.34 0.64
N ALA A 147 5.50 -5.93 0.05
CA ALA A 147 5.63 -7.22 -0.65
C ALA A 147 6.60 -7.14 -1.84
N VAL A 148 6.53 -6.05 -2.63
CA VAL A 148 7.45 -5.81 -3.75
C VAL A 148 8.88 -5.63 -3.26
N ALA A 149 9.10 -4.80 -2.23
CA ALA A 149 10.43 -4.58 -1.67
C ALA A 149 11.04 -5.87 -1.12
N GLY A 150 10.27 -6.66 -0.37
CA GLY A 150 10.70 -7.96 0.13
C GLY A 150 11.06 -8.93 -0.98
N ALA A 151 10.21 -9.07 -2.00
CA ALA A 151 10.44 -9.98 -3.12
C ALA A 151 11.67 -9.63 -3.97
N LEU A 152 12.03 -8.35 -4.04
CA LEU A 152 13.20 -7.85 -4.76
C LEU A 152 14.45 -7.73 -3.87
N GLY A 153 14.36 -7.89 -2.56
CA GLY A 153 15.42 -7.57 -1.62
C GLY A 153 15.86 -6.10 -1.67
N ALA A 154 14.91 -5.22 -1.99
CA ALA A 154 15.16 -3.80 -2.22
C ALA A 154 14.97 -2.96 -0.96
N ASP A 155 15.54 -1.75 -0.94
CA ASP A 155 15.21 -0.73 0.04
C ASP A 155 13.79 -0.19 -0.24
N LEU A 156 13.02 0.05 0.83
CA LEU A 156 11.68 0.64 0.76
C LEU A 156 11.67 2.04 1.37
N VAL A 157 11.17 3.02 0.65
CA VAL A 157 10.89 4.36 1.17
C VAL A 157 9.37 4.57 1.15
N LEU A 158 8.76 4.68 2.33
CA LEU A 158 7.35 5.04 2.51
C LEU A 158 7.26 6.54 2.75
N LEU A 159 6.77 7.26 1.76
CA LEU A 159 6.53 8.70 1.88
C LEU A 159 5.18 8.96 2.53
N THR A 160 5.16 9.88 3.49
CA THR A 160 3.97 10.27 4.26
C THR A 160 3.93 11.78 4.45
N ASP A 161 2.86 12.31 5.00
CA ASP A 161 2.64 13.72 5.28
C ASP A 161 3.21 14.18 6.63
N VAL A 162 3.87 13.28 7.36
CA VAL A 162 4.54 13.55 8.64
C VAL A 162 6.01 13.16 8.59
N SER A 163 6.83 13.79 9.45
CA SER A 163 8.30 13.67 9.39
C SER A 163 8.86 12.38 10.00
N GLY A 164 8.02 11.40 10.37
CA GLY A 164 8.46 10.12 10.93
C GLY A 164 7.50 9.56 11.98
N VAL A 165 7.98 8.57 12.73
CA VAL A 165 7.28 7.98 13.88
C VAL A 165 7.76 8.67 15.16
N TYR A 166 6.84 9.03 16.04
CA TYR A 166 7.10 9.69 17.31
C TYR A 166 6.65 8.81 18.47
N ALA A 167 7.44 8.73 19.54
CA ALA A 167 7.04 8.03 20.76
C ALA A 167 5.88 8.76 21.47
N ASP A 168 5.81 10.09 21.34
CA ASP A 168 4.67 10.92 21.70
C ASP A 168 4.32 11.81 20.49
N PRO A 169 3.17 11.61 19.82
CA PRO A 169 2.78 12.38 18.64
C PRO A 169 2.68 13.90 18.87
N ASP A 170 2.48 14.33 20.11
CA ASP A 170 2.37 15.74 20.49
C ASP A 170 3.73 16.39 20.80
N ASP A 171 4.81 15.58 20.88
CA ASP A 171 6.17 16.06 21.17
C ASP A 171 7.14 15.74 20.02
N PRO A 172 7.51 16.74 19.19
CA PRO A 172 8.40 16.55 18.04
C PRO A 172 9.84 16.12 18.42
N GLU A 173 10.26 16.28 19.69
CA GLU A 173 11.57 15.85 20.16
C GLU A 173 11.64 14.32 20.39
N THR A 174 10.48 13.64 20.35
CA THR A 174 10.37 12.18 20.58
C THR A 174 10.41 11.36 19.30
N ARG A 175 10.84 11.95 18.18
CA ARG A 175 10.97 11.23 16.90
C ARG A 175 11.92 10.03 17.05
N ILE A 176 11.49 8.89 16.54
CA ILE A 176 12.31 7.67 16.53
C ILE A 176 13.08 7.65 15.20
N ASP A 177 14.37 7.95 15.26
CA ASP A 177 15.21 8.07 14.08
C ASP A 177 15.63 6.71 13.48
N ALA A 178 15.70 5.65 14.28
CA ALA A 178 16.06 4.31 13.80
C ALA A 178 15.62 3.21 14.77
N ALA A 179 15.23 2.08 14.20
CA ALA A 179 14.93 0.84 14.91
C ALA A 179 15.73 -0.32 14.28
N ALA A 180 16.97 -0.48 14.72
CA ALA A 180 17.88 -1.51 14.19
C ALA A 180 17.85 -2.83 14.97
N THR A 181 17.05 -2.91 16.03
CA THR A 181 16.94 -4.10 16.91
C THR A 181 15.47 -4.53 17.03
N PRO A 182 15.18 -5.81 17.35
CA PRO A 182 13.81 -6.26 17.60
C PRO A 182 13.09 -5.44 18.69
N ASP A 183 13.78 -5.07 19.76
CA ASP A 183 13.21 -4.23 20.83
C ASP A 183 12.92 -2.81 20.35
N GLY A 184 13.77 -2.26 19.47
CA GLY A 184 13.55 -0.97 18.84
C GLY A 184 12.37 -0.98 17.89
N LEU A 185 12.20 -2.06 17.10
CA LEU A 185 11.06 -2.23 16.20
C LEU A 185 9.75 -2.37 17.00
N ALA A 186 9.74 -3.15 18.07
CA ALA A 186 8.59 -3.26 18.97
C ALA A 186 8.20 -1.90 19.58
N ALA A 187 9.19 -1.07 19.96
CA ALA A 187 8.91 0.29 20.44
C ALA A 187 8.29 1.19 19.38
N VAL A 188 8.68 1.05 18.10
CA VAL A 188 8.07 1.76 16.98
C VAL A 188 6.64 1.28 16.73
N GLU A 189 6.40 -0.02 16.80
CA GLU A 189 5.06 -0.61 16.67
C GLU A 189 4.11 -0.14 17.78
N ASP A 190 4.59 -0.10 19.02
CA ASP A 190 3.81 0.36 20.18
C ASP A 190 3.50 1.87 20.11
N ALA A 191 4.41 2.68 19.53
CA ALA A 191 4.26 4.13 19.40
C ALA A 191 3.33 4.52 18.22
N ALA A 192 3.18 3.64 17.23
CA ALA A 192 2.47 3.98 16.00
C ALA A 192 0.96 3.74 16.12
N GLU A 193 0.18 4.79 15.94
CA GLU A 193 -1.29 4.75 15.99
C GLU A 193 -1.91 5.07 14.62
N GLY A 194 -3.16 4.65 14.40
CA GLY A 194 -3.97 5.01 13.24
C GLY A 194 -3.33 4.66 11.89
N PHE A 195 -3.17 5.65 11.02
CA PHE A 195 -2.56 5.47 9.70
C PHE A 195 -1.05 5.19 9.78
N MET A 196 -0.37 5.72 10.79
CA MET A 196 1.05 5.43 11.01
C MET A 196 1.26 3.96 11.40
N GLY A 197 0.37 3.39 12.20
CA GLY A 197 0.40 1.96 12.55
C GLY A 197 0.36 1.05 11.33
N LYS A 198 -0.39 1.41 10.28
CA LYS A 198 -0.39 0.65 9.01
C LYS A 198 0.95 0.72 8.29
N LYS A 199 1.61 1.88 8.27
CA LYS A 199 2.92 2.06 7.63
C LYS A 199 4.01 1.31 8.39
N VAL A 200 3.98 1.34 9.71
CA VAL A 200 4.92 0.58 10.54
C VAL A 200 4.70 -0.92 10.36
N MET A 201 3.45 -1.40 10.32
CA MET A 201 3.14 -2.80 10.00
C MET A 201 3.68 -3.19 8.62
N ALA A 202 3.49 -2.36 7.59
CA ALA A 202 4.02 -2.60 6.26
C ALA A 202 5.57 -2.59 6.26
N ALA A 203 6.19 -1.72 7.05
CA ALA A 203 7.64 -1.71 7.22
C ALA A 203 8.18 -3.01 7.83
N THR A 204 7.53 -3.51 8.88
CA THR A 204 7.87 -4.82 9.49
C THR A 204 7.67 -5.95 8.47
N GLU A 205 6.54 -5.99 7.77
CA GLU A 205 6.27 -6.99 6.72
C GLU A 205 7.33 -6.95 5.60
N ALA A 206 7.81 -5.76 5.21
CA ALA A 206 8.86 -5.62 4.21
C ALA A 206 10.19 -6.23 4.68
N LEU A 207 10.61 -5.92 5.91
CA LEU A 207 11.84 -6.44 6.51
C LEU A 207 11.78 -7.97 6.66
N ASP A 208 10.67 -8.50 7.17
CA ASP A 208 10.44 -9.95 7.30
C ASP A 208 10.43 -10.63 5.92
N GLY A 209 9.95 -9.94 4.89
CA GLY A 209 9.91 -10.39 3.50
C GLY A 209 11.26 -10.34 2.78
N GLY A 210 12.30 -9.74 3.38
CA GLY A 210 13.65 -9.69 2.81
C GLY A 210 14.09 -8.33 2.27
N ALA A 211 13.33 -7.24 2.52
CA ALA A 211 13.78 -5.89 2.18
C ALA A 211 15.09 -5.54 2.91
N GLY A 212 15.99 -4.82 2.24
CA GLY A 212 17.28 -4.45 2.80
C GLY A 212 17.17 -3.41 3.91
N ARG A 213 16.31 -2.42 3.71
CA ARG A 213 16.05 -1.31 4.64
C ARG A 213 14.65 -0.74 4.37
N VAL A 214 13.99 -0.24 5.41
CA VAL A 214 12.76 0.55 5.27
C VAL A 214 12.96 1.92 5.90
N VAL A 215 12.52 2.96 5.19
CA VAL A 215 12.53 4.34 5.66
C VAL A 215 11.12 4.93 5.53
N ILE A 216 10.60 5.48 6.62
CA ILE A 216 9.37 6.29 6.62
C ILE A 216 9.79 7.75 6.65
N ALA A 217 9.41 8.53 5.64
CA ALA A 217 9.93 9.88 5.45
C ALA A 217 8.84 10.87 5.01
N ASP A 218 9.08 12.15 5.29
CA ASP A 218 8.20 13.26 4.91
C ASP A 218 8.21 13.48 3.39
N ALA A 219 7.04 13.41 2.77
CA ALA A 219 6.84 13.69 1.35
C ALA A 219 6.96 15.19 1.00
N ASN A 220 6.84 16.09 2.01
CA ASN A 220 6.77 17.54 1.80
C ASN A 220 8.14 18.23 1.81
N VAL A 221 9.21 17.48 2.09
CA VAL A 221 10.56 18.03 2.01
C VAL A 221 11.05 18.07 0.57
N ARG A 222 12.10 18.89 0.32
CA ARG A 222 12.74 18.90 -1.00
C ARG A 222 13.48 17.58 -1.26
N ASP A 223 13.27 17.01 -2.44
CA ASP A 223 13.91 15.77 -2.89
C ASP A 223 13.73 14.60 -1.87
N PRO A 224 12.47 14.26 -1.49
CA PRO A 224 12.18 13.43 -0.30
C PRO A 224 12.83 12.04 -0.36
N VAL A 225 12.88 11.40 -1.51
CA VAL A 225 13.52 10.09 -1.67
C VAL A 225 15.04 10.19 -1.47
N VAL A 226 15.67 11.23 -2.02
CA VAL A 226 17.11 11.45 -1.86
C VAL A 226 17.45 11.75 -0.40
N ALA A 227 16.63 12.57 0.27
CA ALA A 227 16.79 12.87 1.68
C ALA A 227 16.66 11.59 2.55
N ALA A 228 15.63 10.78 2.31
CA ALA A 228 15.42 9.52 3.01
C ALA A 228 16.59 8.53 2.84
N LEU A 229 17.08 8.36 1.63
CA LEU A 229 18.21 7.46 1.33
C LEU A 229 19.55 7.99 1.87
N GLY A 230 19.69 9.32 2.00
CA GLY A 230 20.87 9.99 2.58
C GLY A 230 20.92 10.00 4.12
N GLY A 231 19.95 9.45 4.80
CA GLY A 231 19.87 9.38 6.27
C GLY A 231 19.01 10.49 6.91
N GLY A 232 18.19 11.18 6.12
CA GLY A 232 17.27 12.23 6.55
C GLY A 232 15.80 11.76 6.68
N GLY A 233 15.58 10.50 7.06
CA GLY A 233 14.26 9.93 7.31
C GLY A 233 13.89 9.96 8.78
#